data_3a9fadc6eec3c0cb8d31925628932830
#
_entry.id   3a9fadc6eec3c0cb8d31925628932830
#
_cell.length_a   1.000
_cell.length_b   1.000
_cell.length_c   1.000
_cell.angle_alpha   90.00
_cell.angle_beta   90.00
_cell.angle_gamma   90.00
#
_symmetry.space_group_name_H-M   'P 1'
#
loop_
_entity.id
_entity.type
_entity.pdbx_description
1 polymer ?
#
loop_
_entity_poly.entity_id
_entity_poly.type
_entity_poly.pdbx_seq_one_letter_code
_entity_poly.pdbx_strand_id
1 'polypeptide(L)'
;MANRVWFDARSLSRRYTTGWERYVRELAVELPKLIDITLWTPKTDNRLALLLSDFKALKSQSGHQVVHFPTYPPRGKKINTSQVITVHDLTWWKYPETSSFLGNSYYKKNMTKALFRSDLIICPSNSIKSEVISQFSIIPNKVVSIPHGNSLPTGVKQKPNKPYFLSIGTVEPRKNLDFYAKAITESRLSSNFDFLHVGRQGWGKLPDQLKSIETNSDQELANLITNATAVVIPSLYEGFGLPVLESHAQGIPVIISNTGALVELSNSSDRIFELGNLESLVESLQHYSQEEIKLSANEIEKAQSSTWLKSAENHVEVYVGLLK
;
A
#
# COMPACT_ATOMS: atom_id res chain seq x y z
N MET A 1 -10.35 -16.11 -29.14
CA MET A 1 -11.36 -15.75 -28.12
C MET A 1 -11.16 -14.29 -27.77
N ALA A 2 -12.21 -13.48 -27.65
CA ALA A 2 -12.02 -12.07 -27.31
C ALA A 2 -11.51 -11.96 -25.86
N ASN A 3 -10.46 -11.15 -25.65
CA ASN A 3 -9.96 -10.85 -24.29
C ASN A 3 -11.12 -10.37 -23.42
N ARG A 4 -11.38 -11.08 -22.33
CA ARG A 4 -12.57 -10.84 -21.51
C ARG A 4 -12.40 -9.67 -20.54
N VAL A 5 -11.16 -9.42 -20.10
CA VAL A 5 -10.82 -8.40 -19.11
C VAL A 5 -9.86 -7.38 -19.70
N TRP A 6 -10.12 -6.11 -19.49
CA TRP A 6 -9.21 -5.00 -19.76
C TRP A 6 -8.74 -4.40 -18.44
N PHE A 7 -7.43 -4.21 -18.29
CA PHE A 7 -6.81 -3.73 -17.06
C PHE A 7 -5.96 -2.48 -17.34
N ASP A 8 -6.22 -1.41 -16.64
CA ASP A 8 -5.48 -0.17 -16.76
C ASP A 8 -4.10 -0.25 -16.08
N ALA A 9 -3.10 -0.65 -16.83
CA ALA A 9 -1.73 -0.76 -16.36
C ALA A 9 -0.89 0.52 -16.60
N ARG A 10 -1.53 1.70 -16.81
CA ARG A 10 -0.80 2.96 -17.13
C ARG A 10 0.20 3.41 -16.08
N SER A 11 0.05 3.01 -14.81
CA SER A 11 1.01 3.33 -13.76
C SER A 11 2.38 2.68 -13.97
N LEU A 12 2.46 1.59 -14.75
CA LEU A 12 3.74 0.95 -15.12
C LEU A 12 4.64 1.82 -16.01
N SER A 13 4.08 2.85 -16.67
CA SER A 13 4.86 3.81 -17.45
C SER A 13 5.67 4.78 -16.58
N ARG A 14 5.53 4.73 -15.26
CA ARG A 14 6.24 5.61 -14.33
C ARG A 14 7.56 5.00 -13.87
N ARG A 15 8.58 5.86 -13.74
CA ARG A 15 9.92 5.48 -13.25
C ARG A 15 9.96 5.19 -11.74
N TYR A 16 8.98 5.68 -10.97
CA TYR A 16 9.00 5.58 -9.51
C TYR A 16 7.97 4.57 -9.03
N THR A 17 8.36 3.71 -8.10
CA THR A 17 7.50 2.69 -7.50
C THR A 17 6.98 3.17 -6.15
N THR A 18 5.67 3.37 -6.05
CA THR A 18 4.93 3.52 -4.78
C THR A 18 4.14 2.25 -4.53
N GLY A 19 3.42 2.17 -3.42
CA GLY A 19 2.53 1.03 -3.16
C GLY A 19 1.50 0.78 -4.27
N TRP A 20 1.02 1.82 -4.94
CA TRP A 20 0.06 1.70 -6.05
C TRP A 20 0.70 1.14 -7.33
N GLU A 21 1.89 1.62 -7.68
CA GLU A 21 2.63 1.08 -8.82
C GLU A 21 3.06 -0.37 -8.55
N ARG A 22 3.43 -0.71 -7.32
CA ARG A 22 3.73 -2.08 -6.92
C ARG A 22 2.52 -3.00 -7.10
N TYR A 23 1.35 -2.62 -6.61
CA TYR A 23 0.12 -3.35 -6.80
C TYR A 23 -0.18 -3.65 -8.28
N VAL A 24 -0.08 -2.63 -9.15
CA VAL A 24 -0.33 -2.82 -10.59
C VAL A 24 0.73 -3.70 -11.23
N ARG A 25 2.00 -3.54 -10.86
CA ARG A 25 3.12 -4.34 -11.38
C ARG A 25 2.96 -5.82 -11.05
N GLU A 26 2.69 -6.12 -9.80
CA GLU A 26 2.57 -7.51 -9.35
C GLU A 26 1.33 -8.18 -9.97
N LEU A 27 0.19 -7.50 -10.02
CA LEU A 27 -1.00 -8.02 -10.69
C LEU A 27 -0.80 -8.17 -12.20
N ALA A 28 -0.04 -7.28 -12.85
CA ALA A 28 0.27 -7.40 -14.26
C ALA A 28 1.16 -8.63 -14.59
N VAL A 29 1.89 -9.14 -13.60
CA VAL A 29 2.67 -10.39 -13.72
C VAL A 29 1.79 -11.62 -13.48
N GLU A 30 0.90 -11.57 -12.48
CA GLU A 30 0.14 -12.75 -12.05
C GLU A 30 -1.15 -12.96 -12.83
N LEU A 31 -1.91 -11.91 -13.13
CA LEU A 31 -3.22 -12.04 -13.80
C LEU A 31 -3.16 -12.72 -15.18
N PRO A 32 -2.17 -12.43 -16.06
CA PRO A 32 -2.10 -13.10 -17.37
C PRO A 32 -1.87 -14.62 -17.31
N LYS A 33 -1.41 -15.12 -16.17
CA LYS A 33 -1.24 -16.58 -15.95
C LYS A 33 -2.57 -17.27 -15.63
N LEU A 34 -3.58 -16.51 -15.18
CA LEU A 34 -4.83 -17.02 -14.62
C LEU A 34 -6.04 -16.76 -15.52
N ILE A 35 -6.04 -15.67 -16.28
CA ILE A 35 -7.18 -15.25 -17.09
C ILE A 35 -6.73 -14.53 -18.36
N ASP A 36 -7.56 -14.60 -19.42
CA ASP A 36 -7.34 -13.83 -20.65
C ASP A 36 -7.60 -12.35 -20.38
N ILE A 37 -6.53 -11.55 -20.36
CA ILE A 37 -6.53 -10.15 -19.95
C ILE A 37 -5.67 -9.29 -20.87
N THR A 38 -6.20 -8.11 -21.22
CA THR A 38 -5.44 -7.07 -21.91
C THR A 38 -4.88 -6.07 -20.91
N LEU A 39 -3.56 -6.02 -20.77
CA LEU A 39 -2.88 -4.99 -19.99
C LEU A 39 -2.67 -3.75 -20.87
N TRP A 40 -3.34 -2.66 -20.54
CA TRP A 40 -3.22 -1.43 -21.30
C TRP A 40 -2.19 -0.48 -20.70
N THR A 41 -1.13 -0.16 -21.45
CA THR A 41 -0.08 0.79 -21.08
C THR A 41 0.05 1.86 -22.16
N PRO A 42 0.05 3.16 -21.84
CA PRO A 42 0.35 4.21 -22.80
C PRO A 42 1.85 4.22 -23.14
N LYS A 43 2.19 4.61 -24.36
CA LYS A 43 3.58 4.74 -24.83
C LYS A 43 4.26 6.05 -24.37
N THR A 44 3.94 6.53 -23.16
CA THR A 44 4.47 7.81 -22.64
C THR A 44 4.51 7.82 -21.13
N ASP A 45 5.53 8.45 -20.57
CA ASP A 45 5.70 8.74 -19.15
C ASP A 45 5.34 10.21 -18.80
N ASN A 46 5.00 11.02 -19.77
CA ASN A 46 4.63 12.42 -19.57
C ASN A 46 3.25 12.53 -18.92
N ARG A 47 3.17 13.20 -17.76
CA ARG A 47 1.92 13.38 -17.00
C ARG A 47 0.78 13.98 -17.81
N LEU A 48 1.05 14.97 -18.66
CA LEU A 48 0.04 15.61 -19.50
C LEU A 48 -0.47 14.66 -20.58
N ALA A 49 0.44 13.92 -21.21
CA ALA A 49 0.11 12.92 -22.22
C ALA A 49 -0.62 11.71 -21.60
N LEU A 50 -0.33 11.34 -20.34
CA LEU A 50 -1.07 10.34 -19.57
C LEU A 50 -2.53 10.80 -19.33
N LEU A 51 -2.75 12.08 -19.04
CA LEU A 51 -4.09 12.65 -18.92
C LEU A 51 -4.86 12.62 -20.25
N LEU A 52 -4.19 12.89 -21.37
CA LEU A 52 -4.79 12.83 -22.71
C LEU A 52 -4.98 11.38 -23.21
N SER A 53 -4.27 10.43 -22.63
CA SER A 53 -4.37 9.01 -23.01
C SER A 53 -5.73 8.37 -22.66
N ASP A 54 -6.56 9.02 -21.83
CA ASP A 54 -7.88 8.52 -21.46
C ASP A 54 -8.81 8.28 -22.67
N PHE A 55 -8.73 9.10 -23.73
CA PHE A 55 -9.47 8.86 -24.96
C PHE A 55 -9.02 7.59 -25.69
N LYS A 56 -7.70 7.31 -25.68
CA LYS A 56 -7.15 6.07 -26.25
C LYS A 56 -7.52 4.87 -25.38
N ALA A 57 -7.50 5.03 -24.05
CA ALA A 57 -7.97 4.02 -23.11
C ALA A 57 -9.43 3.64 -23.36
N LEU A 58 -10.33 4.61 -23.48
CA LEU A 58 -11.74 4.36 -23.77
C LEU A 58 -11.94 3.56 -25.08
N LYS A 59 -11.18 3.89 -26.12
CA LYS A 59 -11.24 3.17 -27.39
C LYS A 59 -10.70 1.74 -27.30
N SER A 60 -9.66 1.50 -26.49
CA SER A 60 -9.06 0.18 -26.30
C SER A 60 -9.90 -0.77 -25.43
N GLN A 61 -10.88 -0.26 -24.69
CA GLN A 61 -11.82 -1.06 -23.87
C GLN A 61 -12.91 -1.76 -24.70
N SER A 62 -13.11 -1.34 -25.95
CA SER A 62 -14.13 -1.92 -26.83
C SER A 62 -13.89 -3.42 -27.02
N GLY A 63 -14.97 -4.21 -26.89
CA GLY A 63 -14.93 -5.67 -27.04
C GLY A 63 -14.61 -6.46 -25.74
N HIS A 64 -14.23 -5.77 -24.65
CA HIS A 64 -14.05 -6.43 -23.35
C HIS A 64 -15.35 -6.44 -22.54
N GLN A 65 -15.53 -7.48 -21.71
CA GLN A 65 -16.72 -7.61 -20.85
C GLN A 65 -16.53 -6.95 -19.48
N VAL A 66 -15.30 -6.95 -18.97
CA VAL A 66 -14.90 -6.33 -17.70
C VAL A 66 -13.78 -5.34 -17.96
N VAL A 67 -13.86 -4.17 -17.34
CA VAL A 67 -12.78 -3.17 -17.35
C VAL A 67 -12.40 -2.83 -15.91
N HIS A 68 -11.11 -2.90 -15.58
CA HIS A 68 -10.60 -2.59 -14.25
C HIS A 68 -9.66 -1.38 -14.24
N PHE A 69 -9.95 -0.43 -13.37
CA PHE A 69 -9.15 0.77 -13.10
C PHE A 69 -8.50 0.67 -11.73
N PRO A 70 -7.25 0.16 -11.65
CA PRO A 70 -6.61 -0.15 -10.37
C PRO A 70 -6.04 1.06 -9.63
N THR A 71 -5.83 2.21 -10.29
CA THR A 71 -5.19 3.39 -9.68
C THR A 71 -5.87 4.70 -10.01
N TYR A 72 -6.24 4.89 -11.27
CA TYR A 72 -6.85 6.14 -11.73
C TYR A 72 -8.35 5.96 -11.95
N PRO A 73 -9.17 6.90 -11.45
CA PRO A 73 -10.60 6.83 -11.68
C PRO A 73 -10.90 6.96 -13.19
N PRO A 74 -11.85 6.15 -13.71
CA PRO A 74 -12.26 6.24 -15.11
C PRO A 74 -12.87 7.59 -15.44
N ARG A 75 -12.58 8.08 -16.63
CA ARG A 75 -13.16 9.32 -17.20
C ARG A 75 -14.29 9.02 -18.16
N GLY A 76 -15.16 10.00 -18.33
CA GLY A 76 -16.23 9.93 -19.30
C GLY A 76 -17.48 9.22 -18.80
N LYS A 77 -18.35 8.83 -19.74
CA LYS A 77 -19.56 8.07 -19.44
C LYS A 77 -19.22 6.59 -19.26
N LYS A 78 -19.99 5.90 -18.41
CA LYS A 78 -19.90 4.44 -18.32
C LYS A 78 -20.16 3.82 -19.69
N ILE A 79 -19.27 2.95 -20.12
CA ILE A 79 -19.48 2.12 -21.33
C ILE A 79 -20.33 0.89 -20.96
N ASN A 80 -20.88 0.23 -21.96
CA ASN A 80 -21.71 -0.97 -21.73
C ASN A 80 -20.86 -2.20 -21.41
N THR A 81 -20.03 -2.09 -20.34
CA THR A 81 -19.16 -3.14 -19.81
C THR A 81 -19.22 -3.12 -18.30
N SER A 82 -18.94 -4.24 -17.64
CA SER A 82 -18.79 -4.28 -16.17
C SER A 82 -17.53 -3.51 -15.75
N GLN A 83 -17.69 -2.53 -14.88
CA GLN A 83 -16.62 -1.63 -14.45
C GLN A 83 -16.17 -1.93 -13.02
N VAL A 84 -14.90 -2.23 -12.84
CA VAL A 84 -14.23 -2.44 -11.55
C VAL A 84 -13.28 -1.27 -11.27
N ILE A 85 -13.25 -0.79 -10.05
CA ILE A 85 -12.24 0.17 -9.58
C ILE A 85 -11.56 -0.36 -8.32
N THR A 86 -10.29 0.01 -8.09
CA THR A 86 -9.64 -0.18 -6.80
C THR A 86 -9.55 1.15 -6.05
N VAL A 87 -9.94 1.13 -4.79
CA VAL A 87 -9.78 2.24 -3.84
C VAL A 87 -8.73 1.83 -2.82
N HIS A 88 -7.49 2.30 -3.01
CA HIS A 88 -6.38 1.94 -2.13
C HIS A 88 -6.49 2.56 -0.74
N ASP A 89 -6.98 3.78 -0.67
CA ASP A 89 -7.21 4.53 0.56
C ASP A 89 -8.16 5.71 0.30
N LEU A 90 -8.54 6.42 1.36
CA LEU A 90 -9.31 7.65 1.29
C LEU A 90 -8.48 8.89 1.69
N THR A 91 -7.16 8.87 1.51
CA THR A 91 -6.27 10.01 1.80
C THR A 91 -6.73 11.28 1.07
N TRP A 92 -7.13 11.14 -0.19
CA TRP A 92 -7.66 12.25 -1.01
C TRP A 92 -8.96 12.88 -0.46
N TRP A 93 -9.63 12.18 0.45
CA TRP A 93 -10.84 12.64 1.12
C TRP A 93 -10.56 13.12 2.54
N LYS A 94 -9.84 12.33 3.35
CA LYS A 94 -9.57 12.59 4.77
C LYS A 94 -8.44 13.58 5.02
N TYR A 95 -7.42 13.57 4.15
CA TYR A 95 -6.20 14.37 4.26
C TYR A 95 -5.92 15.14 2.97
N PRO A 96 -6.87 15.97 2.49
CA PRO A 96 -6.74 16.67 1.20
C PRO A 96 -5.53 17.60 1.12
N GLU A 97 -5.05 18.08 2.26
CA GLU A 97 -3.86 18.94 2.40
C GLU A 97 -2.56 18.21 2.07
N THR A 98 -2.55 16.87 2.07
CA THR A 98 -1.36 16.07 1.80
C THR A 98 -1.03 15.93 0.31
N SER A 99 -1.82 16.52 -0.58
CA SER A 99 -1.61 16.51 -2.03
C SER A 99 -1.81 17.89 -2.66
N SER A 100 -1.36 18.07 -3.91
CA SER A 100 -1.58 19.35 -4.61
C SER A 100 -3.06 19.63 -4.76
N PHE A 101 -3.50 20.85 -4.46
CA PHE A 101 -4.91 21.27 -4.48
C PHE A 101 -5.65 20.89 -5.79
N LEU A 102 -5.06 21.21 -6.95
CA LEU A 102 -5.67 20.91 -8.25
C LEU A 102 -5.74 19.40 -8.52
N GLY A 103 -4.66 18.68 -8.20
CA GLY A 103 -4.59 17.23 -8.40
C GLY A 103 -5.60 16.50 -7.49
N ASN A 104 -5.69 16.91 -6.23
CA ASN A 104 -6.61 16.31 -5.27
C ASN A 104 -8.08 16.60 -5.63
N SER A 105 -8.41 17.83 -5.97
CA SER A 105 -9.78 18.22 -6.39
C SER A 105 -10.24 17.43 -7.60
N TYR A 106 -9.35 17.28 -8.60
CA TYR A 106 -9.60 16.47 -9.78
C TYR A 106 -9.84 15.00 -9.45
N TYR A 107 -8.92 14.39 -8.65
CA TYR A 107 -9.01 13.00 -8.24
C TYR A 107 -10.28 12.74 -7.42
N LYS A 108 -10.55 13.58 -6.42
CA LYS A 108 -11.74 13.54 -5.56
C LYS A 108 -13.03 13.53 -6.39
N LYS A 109 -13.18 14.47 -7.32
CA LYS A 109 -14.37 14.58 -8.17
C LYS A 109 -14.59 13.32 -9.03
N ASN A 110 -13.53 12.79 -9.66
CA ASN A 110 -13.65 11.66 -10.55
C ASN A 110 -13.78 10.33 -9.80
N MET A 111 -13.05 10.16 -8.70
CA MET A 111 -13.17 8.96 -7.86
C MET A 111 -14.57 8.86 -7.23
N THR A 112 -15.11 9.96 -6.69
CA THR A 112 -16.47 9.96 -6.15
C THR A 112 -17.50 9.53 -7.22
N LYS A 113 -17.38 10.03 -8.46
CA LYS A 113 -18.23 9.59 -9.55
C LYS A 113 -18.03 8.11 -9.89
N ALA A 114 -16.79 7.63 -9.86
CA ALA A 114 -16.45 6.23 -10.13
C ALA A 114 -17.03 5.29 -9.10
N LEU A 115 -17.01 5.63 -7.81
CA LEU A 115 -17.63 4.85 -6.73
C LEU A 115 -19.10 4.52 -7.01
N PHE A 116 -19.89 5.51 -7.45
CA PHE A 116 -21.32 5.29 -7.74
C PHE A 116 -21.57 4.55 -9.05
N ARG A 117 -20.70 4.72 -10.05
CA ARG A 117 -20.88 4.16 -11.40
C ARG A 117 -20.35 2.76 -11.57
N SER A 118 -19.36 2.37 -10.81
CA SER A 118 -18.73 1.05 -10.90
C SER A 118 -19.69 -0.06 -10.49
N ASP A 119 -19.55 -1.20 -11.11
CA ASP A 119 -20.32 -2.40 -10.76
C ASP A 119 -19.72 -3.06 -9.53
N LEU A 120 -18.39 -2.93 -9.34
CA LEU A 120 -17.68 -3.45 -8.18
C LEU A 120 -16.49 -2.56 -7.79
N ILE A 121 -16.24 -2.48 -6.48
CA ILE A 121 -15.16 -1.73 -5.86
C ILE A 121 -14.29 -2.71 -5.08
N ILE A 122 -12.99 -2.70 -5.36
CA ILE A 122 -11.99 -3.47 -4.62
C ILE A 122 -11.31 -2.54 -3.62
N CYS A 123 -11.15 -2.99 -2.38
CA CYS A 123 -10.40 -2.31 -1.33
C CYS A 123 -9.30 -3.24 -0.80
N PRO A 124 -8.12 -2.74 -0.38
CA PRO A 124 -7.02 -3.60 0.06
C PRO A 124 -7.21 -4.16 1.49
N SER A 125 -8.14 -3.61 2.27
CA SER A 125 -8.42 -4.00 3.65
C SER A 125 -9.91 -3.89 3.98
N ASN A 126 -10.36 -4.57 5.04
CA ASN A 126 -11.74 -4.42 5.53
C ASN A 126 -11.98 -3.04 6.15
N SER A 127 -10.94 -2.40 6.67
CA SER A 127 -10.99 -1.02 7.15
C SER A 127 -11.39 -0.08 6.02
N ILE A 128 -10.67 -0.11 4.89
CA ILE A 128 -11.00 0.72 3.72
C ILE A 128 -12.36 0.35 3.12
N LYS A 129 -12.69 -0.94 3.05
CA LYS A 129 -14.04 -1.38 2.63
C LYS A 129 -15.12 -0.74 3.49
N SER A 130 -15.00 -0.81 4.81
CA SER A 130 -15.96 -0.24 5.75
C SER A 130 -16.07 1.28 5.63
N GLU A 131 -14.92 1.96 5.44
CA GLU A 131 -14.87 3.40 5.23
C GLU A 131 -15.56 3.81 3.91
N VAL A 132 -15.32 3.11 2.82
CA VAL A 132 -15.98 3.38 1.52
C VAL A 132 -17.49 3.21 1.64
N ILE A 133 -17.94 2.14 2.28
CA ILE A 133 -19.38 1.88 2.50
C ILE A 133 -20.01 2.99 3.34
N SER A 134 -19.42 3.30 4.48
CA SER A 134 -20.00 4.27 5.43
C SER A 134 -19.91 5.72 4.90
N GLN A 135 -18.76 6.13 4.38
CA GLN A 135 -18.50 7.51 3.94
C GLN A 135 -19.32 7.91 2.71
N PHE A 136 -19.57 6.97 1.80
CA PHE A 136 -20.25 7.25 0.53
C PHE A 136 -21.61 6.55 0.41
N SER A 137 -22.09 5.89 1.45
CA SER A 137 -23.36 5.13 1.43
C SER A 137 -23.43 4.14 0.26
N ILE A 138 -22.30 3.49 -0.05
CA ILE A 138 -22.23 2.48 -1.12
C ILE A 138 -22.85 1.17 -0.61
N ILE A 139 -23.61 0.51 -1.49
CA ILE A 139 -24.22 -0.79 -1.20
C ILE A 139 -23.13 -1.82 -0.86
N PRO A 140 -23.16 -2.49 0.28
CA PRO A 140 -22.08 -3.40 0.74
C PRO A 140 -21.69 -4.48 -0.28
N ASN A 141 -22.66 -5.04 -1.03
CA ASN A 141 -22.39 -6.07 -2.05
C ASN A 141 -21.58 -5.58 -3.24
N LYS A 142 -21.41 -4.27 -3.40
CA LYS A 142 -20.54 -3.68 -4.43
C LYS A 142 -19.09 -3.51 -3.98
N VAL A 143 -18.76 -3.79 -2.73
CA VAL A 143 -17.42 -3.55 -2.18
C VAL A 143 -16.84 -4.85 -1.64
N VAL A 144 -15.70 -5.23 -2.18
CA VAL A 144 -14.95 -6.42 -1.73
C VAL A 144 -13.59 -6.01 -1.19
N SER A 145 -13.10 -6.75 -0.20
CA SER A 145 -11.72 -6.60 0.28
C SER A 145 -10.85 -7.68 -0.36
N ILE A 146 -9.78 -7.26 -1.05
CA ILE A 146 -8.77 -8.15 -1.59
C ILE A 146 -7.41 -7.66 -1.08
N PRO A 147 -6.80 -8.36 -0.11
CA PRO A 147 -5.50 -7.99 0.42
C PRO A 147 -4.40 -8.00 -0.64
N HIS A 148 -3.39 -7.16 -0.42
CA HIS A 148 -2.15 -7.19 -1.19
C HIS A 148 -1.31 -8.41 -0.82
N GLY A 149 -0.35 -8.74 -1.67
CA GLY A 149 0.63 -9.79 -1.43
C GLY A 149 1.99 -9.24 -0.99
N ASN A 150 2.82 -10.14 -0.48
CA ASN A 150 4.25 -9.93 -0.31
C ASN A 150 5.01 -10.44 -1.54
N SER A 151 6.01 -9.70 -1.99
CA SER A 151 6.93 -10.10 -3.08
C SER A 151 8.39 -9.91 -2.69
N LEU A 152 8.69 -9.49 -1.45
CA LEU A 152 10.08 -9.39 -1.03
C LEU A 152 10.72 -10.79 -0.95
N PRO A 153 11.95 -10.94 -1.44
CA PRO A 153 12.73 -12.17 -1.23
C PRO A 153 13.05 -12.34 0.26
N THR A 154 13.49 -13.50 0.64
CA THR A 154 14.02 -13.74 1.99
C THR A 154 15.29 -12.93 2.19
N GLY A 155 15.33 -12.13 3.23
CA GLY A 155 16.49 -11.32 3.58
C GLY A 155 17.62 -12.17 4.19
N VAL A 156 18.85 -11.72 3.98
CA VAL A 156 20.04 -12.36 4.55
C VAL A 156 20.27 -11.81 5.95
N LYS A 157 20.32 -12.71 6.95
CA LYS A 157 20.58 -12.33 8.33
C LYS A 157 22.06 -11.99 8.51
N GLN A 158 22.34 -10.79 8.98
CA GLN A 158 23.67 -10.28 9.28
C GLN A 158 23.59 -9.47 10.58
N LYS A 159 24.59 -9.62 11.45
CA LYS A 159 24.62 -8.82 12.68
C LYS A 159 25.02 -7.38 12.34
N PRO A 160 24.17 -6.37 12.55
CA PRO A 160 24.54 -4.98 12.33
C PRO A 160 25.60 -4.55 13.38
N ASN A 161 26.43 -3.56 13.03
CA ASN A 161 27.40 -2.98 13.98
C ASN A 161 26.69 -2.33 15.18
N LYS A 162 25.53 -1.76 14.97
CA LYS A 162 24.65 -1.19 15.97
C LYS A 162 23.22 -1.60 15.66
N PRO A 163 22.44 -2.10 16.64
CA PRO A 163 21.04 -2.44 16.41
C PRO A 163 20.24 -1.21 15.98
N TYR A 164 19.16 -1.42 15.24
CA TYR A 164 18.38 -0.31 14.70
C TYR A 164 16.90 -0.59 14.61
N PHE A 165 16.12 0.50 14.71
CA PHE A 165 14.74 0.56 14.32
C PHE A 165 14.63 1.08 12.89
N LEU A 166 13.74 0.48 12.08
CA LEU A 166 13.58 0.84 10.67
C LEU A 166 12.18 1.43 10.44
N SER A 167 12.10 2.57 9.76
CA SER A 167 10.85 3.08 9.22
C SER A 167 10.86 3.05 7.69
N ILE A 168 9.70 2.76 7.06
CA ILE A 168 9.60 2.54 5.61
C ILE A 168 8.46 3.38 5.03
N GLY A 169 8.75 4.13 3.97
CA GLY A 169 7.74 4.85 3.20
C GLY A 169 8.19 6.21 2.68
N THR A 170 7.37 6.83 1.85
CA THR A 170 7.64 8.18 1.35
C THR A 170 7.67 9.19 2.49
N VAL A 171 8.64 10.11 2.49
CA VAL A 171 8.72 11.20 3.47
C VAL A 171 7.58 12.19 3.21
N GLU A 172 6.46 12.00 3.88
CA GLU A 172 5.23 12.80 3.76
C GLU A 172 4.52 12.95 5.12
N PRO A 173 3.73 14.02 5.34
CA PRO A 173 3.09 14.31 6.64
C PRO A 173 2.25 13.14 7.18
N ARG A 174 1.56 12.40 6.32
CA ARG A 174 0.73 11.25 6.69
C ARG A 174 1.53 10.13 7.38
N LYS A 175 2.83 10.01 7.08
CA LYS A 175 3.74 9.03 7.72
C LYS A 175 4.15 9.41 9.13
N ASN A 176 3.82 10.63 9.58
CA ASN A 176 3.96 11.09 10.96
C ASN A 176 5.37 10.93 11.55
N LEU A 177 6.39 11.15 10.70
CA LEU A 177 7.79 10.97 11.08
C LEU A 177 8.25 11.96 12.15
N ASP A 178 7.66 13.16 12.20
CA ASP A 178 7.94 14.15 13.25
C ASP A 178 7.50 13.66 14.65
N PHE A 179 6.37 12.95 14.73
CA PHE A 179 5.92 12.34 15.97
C PHE A 179 6.85 11.21 16.40
N TYR A 180 7.30 10.41 15.45
CA TYR A 180 8.28 9.36 15.70
C TYR A 180 9.63 9.94 16.16
N ALA A 181 10.10 11.03 15.56
CA ALA A 181 11.32 11.72 15.97
C ALA A 181 11.27 12.24 17.41
N LYS A 182 10.10 12.73 17.86
CA LYS A 182 9.88 13.09 19.25
C LYS A 182 10.01 11.88 20.18
N ALA A 183 9.40 10.74 19.81
CA ALA A 183 9.52 9.51 20.58
C ALA A 183 10.97 8.99 20.64
N ILE A 184 11.75 9.10 19.57
CA ILE A 184 13.18 8.78 19.55
C ILE A 184 13.92 9.63 20.60
N THR A 185 13.67 10.92 20.63
CA THR A 185 14.32 11.84 21.58
C THR A 185 13.96 11.49 23.04
N GLU A 186 12.67 11.30 23.32
CA GLU A 186 12.17 10.98 24.66
C GLU A 186 12.62 9.58 25.14
N SER A 187 12.75 8.62 24.23
CA SER A 187 13.17 7.26 24.57
C SER A 187 14.63 7.17 25.08
N ARG A 188 15.46 8.15 24.73
CA ARG A 188 16.91 8.21 25.02
C ARG A 188 17.71 7.02 24.49
N LEU A 189 17.21 6.35 23.45
CA LEU A 189 17.83 5.14 22.87
C LEU A 189 18.92 5.44 21.83
N SER A 190 19.12 6.70 21.43
CA SER A 190 20.02 7.07 20.31
C SER A 190 21.50 6.72 20.56
N SER A 191 21.93 6.55 21.83
CA SER A 191 23.27 6.06 22.15
C SER A 191 23.47 4.59 21.76
N ASN A 192 22.42 3.76 21.90
CA ASN A 192 22.48 2.31 21.77
C ASN A 192 21.86 1.79 20.46
N PHE A 193 20.98 2.56 19.84
CA PHE A 193 20.27 2.21 18.62
C PHE A 193 20.43 3.27 17.53
N ASP A 194 20.48 2.82 16.28
CA ASP A 194 20.26 3.69 15.14
C ASP A 194 18.77 3.70 14.75
N PHE A 195 18.32 4.81 14.16
CA PHE A 195 16.97 4.98 13.65
C PHE A 195 17.06 5.26 12.16
N LEU A 196 16.71 4.25 11.37
CA LEU A 196 16.87 4.27 9.92
C LEU A 196 15.54 4.53 9.24
N HIS A 197 15.59 5.21 8.11
CA HIS A 197 14.45 5.44 7.25
C HIS A 197 14.75 5.05 5.81
N VAL A 198 13.90 4.21 5.22
CA VAL A 198 13.94 3.84 3.81
C VAL A 198 12.71 4.40 3.11
N GLY A 199 12.94 5.20 2.10
CA GLY A 199 11.86 5.74 1.28
C GLY A 199 12.28 6.97 0.51
N ARG A 200 11.54 7.24 -0.55
CA ARG A 200 11.81 8.43 -1.36
C ARG A 200 11.47 9.72 -0.61
N GLN A 201 12.19 10.78 -0.96
CA GLN A 201 11.80 12.13 -0.58
C GLN A 201 10.47 12.48 -1.23
N GLY A 202 9.46 12.77 -0.40
CA GLY A 202 8.18 13.34 -0.79
C GLY A 202 8.14 14.85 -0.55
N TRP A 203 7.05 15.34 -0.02
CA TRP A 203 6.83 16.76 0.32
C TRP A 203 6.96 17.07 1.82
N GLY A 204 7.25 16.06 2.64
CA GLY A 204 7.65 16.22 4.02
C GLY A 204 9.16 16.47 4.16
N LYS A 205 9.59 16.81 5.37
CA LYS A 205 11.01 16.85 5.74
C LYS A 205 11.33 15.60 6.55
N LEU A 206 12.46 14.93 6.25
CA LEU A 206 12.96 13.86 7.11
C LEU A 206 13.53 14.49 8.38
N PRO A 207 13.06 14.11 9.58
CA PRO A 207 13.61 14.58 10.84
C PRO A 207 15.08 14.18 11.04
N ASP A 208 15.86 15.03 11.72
CA ASP A 208 17.29 14.81 11.94
C ASP A 208 17.62 13.57 12.78
N GLN A 209 16.66 13.06 13.56
CA GLN A 209 16.76 11.83 14.35
C GLN A 209 16.79 10.57 13.47
N LEU A 210 16.36 10.66 12.21
CA LEU A 210 16.26 9.53 11.28
C LEU A 210 17.39 9.60 10.25
N LYS A 211 18.13 8.52 10.09
CA LYS A 211 19.15 8.38 9.04
C LYS A 211 18.51 7.82 7.76
N SER A 212 18.57 8.56 6.67
CA SER A 212 18.10 8.07 5.37
C SER A 212 19.02 6.98 4.83
N ILE A 213 18.41 5.87 4.41
CA ILE A 213 19.09 4.76 3.71
C ILE A 213 18.43 4.60 2.35
N GLU A 214 19.24 4.60 1.30
CA GLU A 214 18.78 4.26 -0.04
C GLU A 214 18.85 2.75 -0.28
N THR A 215 17.85 2.22 -0.96
CA THR A 215 17.83 0.83 -1.43
C THR A 215 17.57 0.82 -2.93
N ASN A 216 18.37 0.01 -3.65
CA ASN A 216 18.29 -0.10 -5.11
C ASN A 216 17.58 -1.39 -5.57
N SER A 217 17.23 -2.26 -4.61
CA SER A 217 16.58 -3.54 -4.90
C SER A 217 15.66 -4.01 -3.76
N ASP A 218 14.71 -4.87 -4.09
CA ASP A 218 13.86 -5.55 -3.12
C ASP A 218 14.70 -6.44 -2.18
N GLN A 219 15.84 -6.97 -2.63
CA GLN A 219 16.76 -7.76 -1.80
C GLN A 219 17.45 -6.90 -0.72
N GLU A 220 17.87 -5.68 -1.05
CA GLU A 220 18.44 -4.76 -0.07
C GLU A 220 17.42 -4.34 0.98
N LEU A 221 16.17 -4.06 0.55
CA LEU A 221 15.09 -3.77 1.47
C LEU A 221 14.78 -4.96 2.39
N ALA A 222 14.71 -6.18 1.84
CA ALA A 222 14.49 -7.40 2.62
C ALA A 222 15.62 -7.60 3.66
N ASN A 223 16.88 -7.38 3.27
CA ASN A 223 18.02 -7.47 4.19
C ASN A 223 17.92 -6.44 5.32
N LEU A 224 17.54 -5.19 5.02
CA LEU A 224 17.34 -4.16 6.05
C LEU A 224 16.20 -4.53 7.01
N ILE A 225 15.09 -5.05 6.52
CA ILE A 225 13.99 -5.50 7.37
C ILE A 225 14.45 -6.65 8.25
N THR A 226 15.06 -7.71 7.68
CA THR A 226 15.48 -8.94 8.40
C THR A 226 16.44 -8.66 9.55
N ASN A 227 17.19 -7.57 9.47
CA ASN A 227 18.21 -7.21 10.49
C ASN A 227 17.75 -6.07 11.42
N ALA A 228 16.53 -5.57 11.28
CA ALA A 228 15.97 -4.57 12.17
C ALA A 228 15.56 -5.17 13.52
N THR A 229 15.63 -4.39 14.58
CA THR A 229 15.06 -4.73 15.89
C THR A 229 13.54 -4.78 15.81
N ALA A 230 12.94 -3.78 15.19
CA ALA A 230 11.52 -3.72 14.81
C ALA A 230 11.34 -2.71 13.66
N VAL A 231 10.25 -2.86 12.91
CA VAL A 231 9.85 -1.85 11.92
C VAL A 231 8.79 -0.93 12.52
N VAL A 232 8.99 0.39 12.42
CA VAL A 232 8.12 1.41 13.01
C VAL A 232 7.30 2.09 11.92
N ILE A 233 5.97 2.02 12.04
CA ILE A 233 5.02 2.59 11.09
C ILE A 233 4.07 3.53 11.84
N PRO A 234 4.49 4.77 12.09
CA PRO A 234 3.77 5.73 12.93
C PRO A 234 2.66 6.47 12.18
N SER A 235 2.23 5.96 11.05
CA SER A 235 1.33 6.62 10.10
C SER A 235 0.01 7.04 10.72
N LEU A 236 -0.46 8.23 10.35
CA LEU A 236 -1.80 8.73 10.71
C LEU A 236 -2.91 7.93 10.02
N TYR A 237 -2.61 7.37 8.86
CA TYR A 237 -3.57 6.66 8.03
C TYR A 237 -2.88 5.77 7.01
N GLU A 238 -3.39 4.56 6.79
CA GLU A 238 -2.93 3.59 5.79
C GLU A 238 -4.10 2.88 5.13
N GLY A 239 -3.91 2.51 3.86
CA GLY A 239 -4.90 1.72 3.14
C GLY A 239 -4.74 0.22 3.35
N PHE A 240 -3.49 -0.25 3.53
CA PHE A 240 -3.17 -1.65 3.77
C PHE A 240 -2.04 -1.82 4.80
N GLY A 241 -0.84 -1.31 4.50
CA GLY A 241 0.32 -1.51 5.35
C GLY A 241 1.28 -2.56 4.80
N LEU A 242 1.67 -2.46 3.51
CA LEU A 242 2.68 -3.36 2.92
C LEU A 242 3.91 -3.56 3.82
N PRO A 243 4.50 -2.51 4.45
CA PRO A 243 5.65 -2.70 5.33
C PRO A 243 5.39 -3.61 6.53
N VAL A 244 4.13 -3.70 7.03
CA VAL A 244 3.76 -4.66 8.09
C VAL A 244 3.87 -6.08 7.56
N LEU A 245 3.21 -6.37 6.43
CA LEU A 245 3.23 -7.69 5.81
C LEU A 245 4.66 -8.11 5.43
N GLU A 246 5.43 -7.19 4.86
CA GLU A 246 6.84 -7.40 4.49
C GLU A 246 7.72 -7.69 5.71
N SER A 247 7.51 -7.00 6.82
CA SER A 247 8.23 -7.24 8.07
C SER A 247 7.91 -8.60 8.67
N HIS A 248 6.63 -8.94 8.73
CA HIS A 248 6.20 -10.24 9.25
C HIS A 248 6.72 -11.41 8.40
N ALA A 249 6.76 -11.26 7.08
CA ALA A 249 7.33 -12.28 6.19
C ALA A 249 8.83 -12.52 6.42
N GLN A 250 9.56 -11.52 6.96
CA GLN A 250 10.96 -11.62 7.38
C GLN A 250 11.11 -12.03 8.86
N GLY A 251 10.02 -12.27 9.60
CA GLY A 251 10.05 -12.63 11.01
C GLY A 251 10.33 -11.46 11.98
N ILE A 252 10.12 -10.22 11.53
CA ILE A 252 10.42 -9.01 12.30
C ILE A 252 9.12 -8.37 12.79
N PRO A 253 9.00 -8.08 14.11
CA PRO A 253 7.85 -7.44 14.70
C PRO A 253 7.75 -5.97 14.28
N VAL A 254 6.55 -5.41 14.45
CA VAL A 254 6.29 -4.01 14.11
C VAL A 254 5.80 -3.19 15.30
N ILE A 255 6.10 -1.89 15.28
CA ILE A 255 5.46 -0.87 16.12
C ILE A 255 4.57 -0.05 15.20
N ILE A 256 3.26 -0.14 15.38
CA ILE A 256 2.28 0.50 14.51
C ILE A 256 1.35 1.44 15.27
N SER A 257 0.84 2.46 14.61
CA SER A 257 -0.27 3.24 15.14
C SER A 257 -1.58 2.44 15.10
N ASN A 258 -2.52 2.78 15.97
CA ASN A 258 -3.85 2.14 16.07
C ASN A 258 -4.80 2.49 14.91
N THR A 259 -4.29 2.60 13.67
CA THR A 259 -5.09 2.82 12.46
C THR A 259 -5.64 1.51 11.92
N GLY A 260 -6.90 1.52 11.44
CA GLY A 260 -7.65 0.31 11.12
C GLY A 260 -6.93 -0.69 10.22
N ALA A 261 -6.36 -0.25 9.09
CA ALA A 261 -5.68 -1.14 8.15
C ALA A 261 -4.39 -1.77 8.72
N LEU A 262 -3.65 -1.05 9.59
CA LEU A 262 -2.46 -1.59 10.24
C LEU A 262 -2.84 -2.62 11.30
N VAL A 263 -3.89 -2.32 12.09
CA VAL A 263 -4.39 -3.23 13.15
C VAL A 263 -4.90 -4.53 12.54
N GLU A 264 -5.51 -4.52 11.34
CA GLU A 264 -5.94 -5.75 10.65
C GLU A 264 -4.78 -6.71 10.34
N LEU A 265 -3.57 -6.19 10.16
CA LEU A 265 -2.37 -6.98 9.84
C LEU A 265 -1.57 -7.37 11.09
N SER A 266 -1.85 -6.74 12.24
CA SER A 266 -1.09 -6.98 13.46
C SER A 266 -1.23 -8.41 14.00
N ASN A 267 -0.23 -8.82 14.75
CA ASN A 267 -0.18 -10.11 15.45
C ASN A 267 0.20 -9.92 16.93
N SER A 268 0.34 -11.02 17.67
CA SER A 268 0.61 -10.97 19.10
C SER A 268 2.01 -10.44 19.48
N SER A 269 2.95 -10.51 18.53
CA SER A 269 4.33 -10.03 18.73
C SER A 269 4.51 -8.55 18.47
N ASP A 270 3.46 -7.86 17.98
CA ASP A 270 3.52 -6.44 17.64
C ASP A 270 3.17 -5.52 18.80
N ARG A 271 3.59 -4.26 18.68
CA ARG A 271 3.13 -3.19 19.57
C ARG A 271 2.27 -2.19 18.81
N ILE A 272 1.10 -1.94 19.35
CA ILE A 272 0.15 -0.95 18.83
C ILE A 272 0.15 0.22 19.80
N PHE A 273 0.54 1.40 19.29
CA PHE A 273 0.46 2.63 20.08
C PHE A 273 -0.75 3.47 19.66
N GLU A 274 -1.31 4.22 20.59
CA GLU A 274 -2.40 5.12 20.36
C GLU A 274 -1.93 6.41 19.67
N LEU A 275 -2.58 6.81 18.58
CA LEU A 275 -2.26 8.06 17.88
C LEU A 275 -2.38 9.27 18.81
N GLY A 276 -1.32 10.09 18.83
CA GLY A 276 -1.22 11.26 19.71
C GLY A 276 -0.68 10.95 21.11
N ASN A 277 -0.58 9.70 21.51
CA ASN A 277 0.00 9.28 22.76
C ASN A 277 1.51 9.00 22.59
N LEU A 278 2.35 9.99 22.89
CA LEU A 278 3.80 9.90 22.73
C LEU A 278 4.40 8.86 23.68
N GLU A 279 3.92 8.78 24.91
CA GLU A 279 4.39 7.84 25.92
C GLU A 279 4.23 6.39 25.47
N SER A 280 3.08 6.03 24.89
CA SER A 280 2.82 4.69 24.36
C SER A 280 3.79 4.30 23.24
N LEU A 281 4.20 5.23 22.39
CA LEU A 281 5.23 4.97 21.37
C LEU A 281 6.62 4.84 21.99
N VAL A 282 6.95 5.67 22.99
CA VAL A 282 8.22 5.57 23.73
C VAL A 282 8.33 4.22 24.44
N GLU A 283 7.30 3.80 25.16
CA GLU A 283 7.24 2.48 25.82
C GLU A 283 7.42 1.33 24.83
N SER A 284 6.81 1.45 23.64
CA SER A 284 6.96 0.44 22.57
C SER A 284 8.40 0.33 22.08
N LEU A 285 9.10 1.45 21.90
CA LEU A 285 10.52 1.47 21.54
C LEU A 285 11.40 0.89 22.66
N GLN A 286 11.14 1.26 23.91
CA GLN A 286 11.87 0.76 25.07
C GLN A 286 11.69 -0.76 25.25
N HIS A 287 10.48 -1.28 25.04
CA HIS A 287 10.20 -2.71 25.13
C HIS A 287 11.08 -3.51 24.16
N TYR A 288 11.13 -3.16 22.87
CA TYR A 288 11.98 -3.87 21.90
C TYR A 288 13.48 -3.58 22.07
N SER A 289 13.85 -2.54 22.81
CA SER A 289 15.26 -2.28 23.12
C SER A 289 15.82 -3.18 24.21
N GLN A 290 14.95 -3.78 25.04
CA GLN A 290 15.32 -4.63 26.17
C GLN A 290 15.28 -6.12 25.84
N GLU A 291 14.40 -6.51 24.90
CA GLU A 291 14.15 -7.91 24.55
C GLU A 291 14.19 -8.13 23.04
N GLU A 292 14.91 -9.18 22.60
CA GLU A 292 14.84 -9.65 21.20
C GLU A 292 13.53 -10.42 21.00
N ILE A 293 12.52 -9.78 20.45
CA ILE A 293 11.24 -10.41 20.17
C ILE A 293 11.25 -10.94 18.73
N LYS A 294 10.80 -12.17 18.56
CA LYS A 294 10.66 -12.82 17.25
C LYS A 294 9.23 -13.28 17.05
N LEU A 295 8.79 -13.20 15.84
CA LEU A 295 7.52 -13.81 15.43
C LEU A 295 7.60 -15.33 15.55
N SER A 296 6.46 -15.94 15.90
CA SER A 296 6.30 -17.38 15.84
C SER A 296 6.36 -17.88 14.37
N ALA A 297 6.73 -19.15 14.19
CA ALA A 297 6.76 -19.76 12.86
C ALA A 297 5.42 -19.65 12.13
N ASN A 298 4.31 -19.77 12.85
CA ASN A 298 2.96 -19.65 12.29
C ASN A 298 2.64 -18.22 11.80
N GLU A 299 3.07 -17.18 12.53
CA GLU A 299 2.90 -15.78 12.11
C GLU A 299 3.71 -15.48 10.85
N ILE A 300 4.93 -15.99 10.77
CA ILE A 300 5.80 -15.86 9.59
C ILE A 300 5.18 -16.57 8.38
N GLU A 301 4.76 -17.83 8.54
CA GLU A 301 4.14 -18.63 7.47
C GLU A 301 2.87 -17.96 6.94
N LYS A 302 2.03 -17.44 7.84
CA LYS A 302 0.83 -16.67 7.46
C LYS A 302 1.18 -15.47 6.59
N ALA A 303 2.21 -14.70 6.95
CA ALA A 303 2.64 -13.54 6.17
C ALA A 303 3.25 -13.95 4.82
N GLN A 304 4.06 -15.00 4.79
CA GLN A 304 4.67 -15.54 3.57
C GLN A 304 3.64 -16.16 2.62
N SER A 305 2.57 -16.76 3.13
CA SER A 305 1.46 -17.30 2.32
C SER A 305 0.57 -16.23 1.70
N SER A 306 0.66 -14.99 2.19
CA SER A 306 -0.04 -13.82 1.63
C SER A 306 0.71 -13.33 0.37
N THR A 307 0.54 -14.02 -0.75
CA THR A 307 1.26 -13.76 -2.01
C THR A 307 0.44 -12.92 -3.00
N TRP A 308 1.12 -12.30 -3.97
CA TRP A 308 0.45 -11.62 -5.07
C TRP A 308 -0.31 -12.58 -5.98
N LEU A 309 0.13 -13.82 -6.10
CA LEU A 309 -0.63 -14.87 -6.79
C LEU A 309 -2.00 -15.06 -6.13
N LYS A 310 -2.05 -15.17 -4.79
CA LYS A 310 -3.32 -15.27 -4.06
C LYS A 310 -4.20 -14.04 -4.22
N SER A 311 -3.61 -12.86 -4.20
CA SER A 311 -4.33 -11.62 -4.51
C SER A 311 -4.90 -11.65 -5.93
N ALA A 312 -4.12 -12.08 -6.93
CA ALA A 312 -4.57 -12.19 -8.32
C ALA A 312 -5.69 -13.24 -8.49
N GLU A 313 -5.63 -14.37 -7.81
CA GLU A 313 -6.72 -15.38 -7.79
C GLU A 313 -8.04 -14.75 -7.31
N ASN A 314 -8.01 -14.01 -6.21
CA ASN A 314 -9.19 -13.31 -5.69
C ASN A 314 -9.73 -12.25 -6.69
N HIS A 315 -8.85 -11.57 -7.43
CA HIS A 315 -9.25 -10.67 -8.51
C HIS A 315 -9.94 -11.41 -9.66
N VAL A 316 -9.43 -12.59 -10.04
CA VAL A 316 -10.03 -13.44 -11.08
C VAL A 316 -11.43 -13.88 -10.66
N GLU A 317 -11.63 -14.30 -9.40
CA GLU A 317 -12.98 -14.64 -8.88
C GLU A 317 -13.96 -13.47 -9.07
N VAL A 318 -13.52 -12.26 -8.74
CA VAL A 318 -14.31 -11.04 -8.96
C VAL A 318 -14.64 -10.83 -10.44
N TYR A 319 -13.66 -10.96 -11.32
CA TYR A 319 -13.88 -10.77 -12.77
C TYR A 319 -14.83 -11.83 -13.32
N VAL A 320 -14.63 -13.09 -12.96
CA VAL A 320 -15.49 -14.20 -13.39
C VAL A 320 -16.96 -13.99 -12.96
N GLY A 321 -17.17 -13.51 -11.74
CA GLY A 321 -18.50 -13.16 -11.25
C GLY A 321 -19.20 -12.04 -12.03
N LEU A 322 -18.44 -11.21 -12.76
CA LEU A 322 -18.95 -10.12 -13.59
C LEU A 322 -19.05 -10.48 -15.10
N LEU A 323 -18.46 -11.60 -15.52
CA LEU A 323 -18.58 -12.09 -16.90
C LEU A 323 -20.00 -12.65 -17.11
N LYS A 324 -20.67 -12.16 -18.14
CA LYS A 324 -22.01 -12.58 -18.52
C LYS A 324 -21.96 -13.61 -19.67
#